data_0ef33643291d8fb78e789cba155c8f1d
#
_entry.id   0ef33643291d8fb78e789cba155c8f1d
#
_cell.length_a   1.000
_cell.length_b   1.000
_cell.length_c   1.000
_cell.angle_alpha   90.00
_cell.angle_beta   90.00
_cell.angle_gamma   90.00
#
_symmetry.space_group_name_H-M   'P 1'
#
loop_
_entity.id
_entity.type
_entity.pdbx_description
1 polymer ?
#
loop_
_entity_poly.entity_id
_entity_poly.type
_entity_poly.pdbx_seq_one_letter_code
_entity_poly.pdbx_strand_id
1 'polypeptide(L)'
;MKRVINFNAGPAALPLPALTRARDELLDFAGSGMSVMEHSHRGKEYEAVHDEAIALVRELLGVPADYEVLLLQGGEIGRAHV
;
A
#
# COMPACT_ATOMS: atom_id res chain seq x y z
N MET A 1 1.97 10.01 -21.53
CA MET A 1 0.55 9.69 -21.32
C MET A 1 -0.10 10.74 -20.44
N LYS A 2 -1.28 11.15 -20.81
CA LYS A 2 -2.02 12.14 -20.05
C LYS A 2 -2.99 11.45 -19.10
N ARG A 3 -2.90 11.77 -17.83
CA ARG A 3 -3.80 11.18 -16.83
C ARG A 3 -5.10 11.96 -16.76
N VAL A 4 -6.18 11.23 -16.59
CA VAL A 4 -7.49 11.86 -16.37
C VAL A 4 -7.62 12.32 -14.94
N ILE A 5 -8.50 13.29 -14.73
CA ILE A 5 -8.89 13.71 -13.38
C ILE A 5 -9.94 12.72 -12.90
N ASN A 6 -9.65 12.08 -11.77
CA ASN A 6 -10.47 10.98 -11.27
C ASN A 6 -10.91 11.29 -9.84
N PHE A 7 -12.22 11.37 -9.63
CA PHE A 7 -12.83 11.64 -8.33
C PHE A 7 -13.55 10.43 -7.75
N ASN A 8 -13.27 9.23 -8.26
CA ASN A 8 -13.87 8.02 -7.70
C ASN A 8 -13.42 7.84 -6.25
N ALA A 9 -14.35 7.36 -5.42
CA ALA A 9 -14.09 7.22 -3.99
C ALA A 9 -13.37 5.93 -3.60
N GLY A 10 -13.57 4.88 -4.40
CA GLY A 10 -12.92 3.59 -4.16
C GLY A 10 -13.39 2.53 -5.13
N PRO A 11 -12.50 1.99 -5.98
CA PRO A 11 -11.10 2.40 -6.08
C PRO A 11 -10.93 3.88 -6.39
N ALA A 12 -9.81 4.44 -6.03
CA ALA A 12 -9.56 5.86 -6.15
C ALA A 12 -8.26 6.13 -6.89
N ALA A 13 -8.04 7.40 -7.23
CA ALA A 13 -6.79 7.81 -7.85
C ALA A 13 -5.61 7.56 -6.92
N LEU A 14 -4.50 7.13 -7.49
CA LEU A 14 -3.26 6.90 -6.77
C LEU A 14 -2.18 7.85 -7.30
N PRO A 15 -1.21 8.23 -6.46
CA PRO A 15 -0.11 9.09 -6.92
C PRO A 15 0.67 8.42 -8.04
N LEU A 16 1.00 9.19 -9.08
CA LEU A 16 1.76 8.64 -10.20
C LEU A 16 3.11 8.03 -9.81
N PRO A 17 3.90 8.64 -8.90
CA PRO A 17 5.15 8.01 -8.48
C PRO A 17 4.94 6.64 -7.85
N ALA A 18 3.87 6.47 -7.08
CA ALA A 18 3.56 5.17 -6.46
C ALA A 18 3.20 4.13 -7.53
N LEU A 19 2.39 4.53 -8.51
CA LEU A 19 2.03 3.64 -9.62
C LEU A 19 3.23 3.24 -10.46
N THR A 20 4.13 4.19 -10.73
CA THR A 20 5.33 3.94 -11.50
C THR A 20 6.23 2.93 -10.78
N ARG A 21 6.40 3.10 -9.49
CA ARG A 21 7.19 2.15 -8.70
C ARG A 21 6.54 0.78 -8.66
N ALA A 22 5.23 0.72 -8.49
CA ALA A 22 4.51 -0.55 -8.50
C ALA A 22 4.67 -1.26 -9.85
N ARG A 23 4.61 -0.52 -10.95
CA ARG A 23 4.83 -1.08 -12.28
C ARG A 23 6.22 -1.66 -12.42
N ASP A 24 7.23 -0.93 -11.96
CA ASP A 24 8.61 -1.36 -12.10
C ASP A 24 8.93 -2.58 -11.25
N GLU A 25 8.22 -2.76 -10.14
CA GLU A 25 8.42 -3.88 -9.22
C GLU A 25 7.42 -5.01 -9.42
N LEU A 26 6.56 -4.89 -10.42
CA LEU A 26 5.45 -5.83 -10.58
C LEU A 26 5.92 -7.25 -10.83
N LEU A 27 6.99 -7.44 -11.58
CA LEU A 27 7.51 -8.77 -11.91
C LEU A 27 8.67 -9.20 -11.03
N ASP A 28 9.32 -8.25 -10.38
CA ASP A 28 10.51 -8.55 -9.60
C ASP A 28 10.66 -7.52 -8.47
N PHE A 29 10.14 -7.87 -7.32
CA PHE A 29 10.27 -7.02 -6.15
C PHE A 29 11.56 -7.38 -5.40
N ALA A 30 12.44 -6.40 -5.22
CA ALA A 30 13.67 -6.52 -4.43
C ALA A 30 14.58 -7.66 -4.87
N GLY A 31 14.60 -7.98 -6.17
CA GLY A 31 15.45 -9.04 -6.70
C GLY A 31 14.95 -10.44 -6.41
N SER A 32 13.73 -10.59 -5.91
CA SER A 32 13.18 -11.89 -5.54
C SER A 32 12.65 -12.70 -6.72
N GLY A 33 12.45 -12.05 -7.87
CA GLY A 33 11.84 -12.69 -9.03
C GLY A 33 10.34 -12.81 -8.94
N MET A 34 9.74 -12.18 -7.95
CA MET A 34 8.29 -12.20 -7.74
C MET A 34 7.78 -10.80 -7.44
N SER A 35 6.51 -10.54 -7.77
CA SER A 35 5.83 -9.33 -7.34
C SER A 35 5.64 -9.34 -5.82
N VAL A 36 5.59 -8.15 -5.21
CA VAL A 36 5.25 -8.06 -3.79
C VAL A 36 3.88 -8.67 -3.52
N MET A 37 2.99 -8.67 -4.52
CA MET A 37 1.66 -9.27 -4.39
C MET A 37 1.69 -10.79 -4.25
N GLU A 38 2.78 -11.41 -4.68
CA GLU A 38 2.95 -12.87 -4.60
C GLU A 38 3.69 -13.32 -3.35
N HIS A 39 4.20 -12.38 -2.59
CA HIS A 39 4.93 -12.70 -1.36
C HIS A 39 3.98 -13.04 -0.23
N SER A 40 4.37 -14.03 0.58
CA SER A 40 3.60 -14.37 1.76
C SER A 40 3.58 -13.21 2.74
N HIS A 41 2.43 -12.96 3.35
CA HIS A 41 2.32 -11.93 4.39
C HIS A 41 3.14 -12.29 5.64
N ARG A 42 3.68 -13.51 5.71
CA ARG A 42 4.58 -13.95 6.78
C ARG A 42 6.04 -13.94 6.35
N GLY A 43 6.32 -13.59 5.10
CA GLY A 43 7.67 -13.55 4.58
C GLY A 43 8.37 -12.25 4.91
N LYS A 44 9.71 -12.29 4.85
CA LYS A 44 10.55 -11.13 5.15
C LYS A 44 10.29 -9.96 4.22
N GLU A 45 10.07 -10.24 2.95
CA GLU A 45 9.87 -9.19 1.94
C GLU A 45 8.60 -8.39 2.22
N TYR A 46 7.50 -9.08 2.49
CA TYR A 46 6.26 -8.39 2.80
C TYR A 46 6.35 -7.70 4.17
N GLU A 47 6.96 -8.36 5.14
CA GLU A 47 7.11 -7.80 6.48
C GLU A 47 7.86 -6.47 6.44
N ALA A 48 8.91 -6.39 5.62
CA ALA A 48 9.64 -5.13 5.44
C ALA A 48 8.77 -4.04 4.84
N VAL A 49 7.93 -4.37 3.86
CA VAL A 49 7.00 -3.41 3.25
C VAL A 49 5.98 -2.94 4.29
N HIS A 50 5.42 -3.87 5.04
CA HIS A 50 4.42 -3.58 6.07
C HIS A 50 4.99 -2.65 7.15
N ASP A 51 6.17 -2.97 7.66
CA ASP A 51 6.81 -2.18 8.72
C ASP A 51 7.17 -0.79 8.21
N GLU A 52 7.64 -0.68 6.98
CA GLU A 52 7.94 0.62 6.38
C GLU A 52 6.68 1.44 6.21
N ALA A 53 5.58 0.83 5.78
CA ALA A 53 4.32 1.54 5.62
C ALA A 53 3.84 2.10 6.95
N ILE A 54 3.92 1.33 8.03
CA ILE A 54 3.54 1.79 9.36
C ILE A 54 4.44 2.92 9.82
N ALA A 55 5.75 2.78 9.62
CA ALA A 55 6.71 3.80 10.02
C ALA A 55 6.46 5.12 9.28
N LEU A 56 6.16 5.05 7.99
CA LEU A 56 5.88 6.24 7.19
C LEU A 56 4.57 6.91 7.60
N VAL A 57 3.54 6.14 7.93
CA VAL A 57 2.28 6.70 8.43
C VAL A 57 2.52 7.44 9.74
N ARG A 58 3.29 6.86 10.66
CA ARG A 58 3.63 7.52 11.92
C ARG A 58 4.36 8.82 11.68
N GLU A 59 5.33 8.81 10.78
CA GLU A 59 6.14 9.99 10.49
C GLU A 59 5.30 11.10 9.85
N LEU A 60 4.53 10.76 8.81
CA LEU A 60 3.81 11.75 8.04
C LEU A 60 2.63 12.36 8.80
N LEU A 61 1.99 11.59 9.67
CA LEU A 61 0.85 12.06 10.44
C LEU A 61 1.22 12.46 11.87
N GLY A 62 2.48 12.30 12.27
CA GLY A 62 2.92 12.66 13.60
C GLY A 62 2.27 11.83 14.70
N VAL A 63 2.09 10.53 14.46
CA VAL A 63 1.41 9.64 15.40
C VAL A 63 2.27 9.43 16.64
N PRO A 64 1.75 9.72 17.86
CA PRO A 64 2.51 9.49 19.09
C PRO A 64 2.81 8.01 19.32
N ALA A 65 3.86 7.73 20.11
CA ALA A 65 4.30 6.37 20.33
C ALA A 65 3.29 5.50 21.07
N ASP A 66 2.37 6.10 21.83
CA ASP A 66 1.34 5.37 22.56
C ASP A 66 0.11 5.02 21.74
N TYR A 67 0.12 5.36 20.44
CA TYR A 67 -0.92 4.96 19.50
C TYR A 67 -0.43 3.88 18.57
N GLU A 68 -1.29 2.92 18.28
CA GLU A 68 -1.00 1.86 17.31
C GLU A 68 -1.45 2.28 15.92
N VAL A 69 -0.70 1.84 14.91
CA VAL A 69 -1.10 1.98 13.50
C VAL A 69 -1.51 0.61 13.01
N LEU A 70 -2.75 0.46 12.59
CA LEU A 70 -3.30 -0.80 12.10
C LEU A 70 -3.70 -0.66 10.64
N LEU A 71 -3.29 -1.63 9.82
CA LEU A 71 -3.69 -1.72 8.42
C LEU A 71 -4.79 -2.77 8.33
N LEU A 72 -6.02 -2.29 8.18
CA LEU A 72 -7.19 -3.15 8.19
C LEU A 72 -7.86 -3.16 6.83
N GLN A 73 -8.51 -4.26 6.52
CA GLN A 73 -9.34 -4.31 5.34
C GLN A 73 -10.63 -3.52 5.60
N GLY A 74 -11.22 -3.03 4.52
CA GLY A 74 -12.47 -2.31 4.62
C GLY A 74 -12.53 -1.16 3.65
N GLY A 75 -13.54 -0.37 3.81
CA GLY A 75 -13.77 0.78 2.98
C GLY A 75 -15.25 0.90 2.67
N GLU A 76 -15.54 1.80 1.75
CA GLU A 76 -16.91 2.10 1.43
C GLU A 76 -17.71 0.89 0.98
N ILE A 77 -17.15 0.13 0.03
CA ILE A 77 -17.83 -1.03 -0.52
C ILE A 77 -17.88 -2.17 0.49
N GLY A 78 -16.80 -2.36 1.23
CA GLY A 78 -16.73 -3.41 2.23
C GLY A 78 -17.83 -3.33 3.26
N ARG A 79 -18.22 -2.14 3.64
CA ARG A 79 -19.28 -1.94 4.62
C ARG A 79 -20.64 -2.41 4.14
N ALA A 80 -20.85 -2.37 2.85
CA ALA A 80 -22.14 -2.73 2.30
C ALA A 80 -22.43 -4.22 2.39
N HIS A 81 -21.43 -5.01 2.67
CA HIS A 81 -21.55 -6.47 2.69
C HIS A 81 -21.77 -7.05 4.07
N VAL A 82 -21.59 -6.26 5.07
CA VAL A 82 -21.68 -6.78 6.43
C VAL A 82 -23.04 -6.61 7.01
#